data_9baa88c22b9c1d9735a860bd27363f26
#
_entry.id   9baa88c22b9c1d9735a860bd27363f26
#
_cell.length_a   1.000
_cell.length_b   1.000
_cell.length_c   1.000
_cell.angle_alpha   90.00
_cell.angle_beta   90.00
_cell.angle_gamma   90.00
#
_symmetry.space_group_name_H-M   'P 1'
#
loop_
_entity.id
_entity.type
_entity.pdbx_description
1 polymer ?
#
loop_
_entity_poly.entity_id
_entity_poly.type
_entity_poly.pdbx_seq_one_letter_code
_entity_poly.pdbx_strand_id
1 'polypeptide(L)'
;MTDQALWAPWRLDYVNTTNQDDGCFLCHYRDADPACDSEHLVIQRGPHTIRLLNRFPYNNGHLLIAPRDHAADLDEVSGEALAECVGELQAWTGRLKETISPDGFNIGLNLGRAAGAGLPGHLHWHIVPR
;
A
#
# COMPACT_ATOMS: atom_id res chain seq x y z
N MET A 1 11.27 -6.72 -13.27
CA MET A 1 11.93 -5.61 -12.56
C MET A 1 13.03 -6.16 -11.69
N THR A 2 14.19 -5.56 -11.71
CA THR A 2 15.28 -5.99 -10.86
C THR A 2 15.09 -5.43 -9.45
N ASP A 3 15.54 -6.19 -8.45
CA ASP A 3 15.46 -5.75 -7.05
C ASP A 3 16.22 -4.45 -6.81
N GLN A 4 17.27 -4.21 -7.61
CA GLN A 4 18.09 -3.00 -7.49
C GLN A 4 17.30 -1.72 -7.72
N ALA A 5 16.30 -1.75 -8.59
CA ALA A 5 15.47 -0.58 -8.90
C ALA A 5 14.62 -0.13 -7.71
N LEU A 6 14.28 -1.06 -6.81
CA LEU A 6 13.45 -0.79 -5.64
C LEU A 6 14.15 -1.17 -4.33
N TRP A 7 15.48 -1.28 -4.35
CA TRP A 7 16.21 -1.65 -3.16
C TRP A 7 16.22 -0.50 -2.15
N ALA A 8 15.82 -0.83 -0.91
CA ALA A 8 15.75 0.12 0.18
C ALA A 8 16.07 -0.60 1.49
N PRO A 9 17.29 -0.40 2.04
CA PRO A 9 17.73 -1.17 3.21
C PRO A 9 16.83 -1.02 4.44
N TRP A 10 16.22 0.15 4.62
CA TRP A 10 15.33 0.40 5.76
C TRP A 10 14.06 -0.45 5.73
N ARG A 11 13.71 -1.03 4.58
CA ARG A 11 12.53 -1.88 4.48
C ARG A 11 12.74 -3.24 5.11
N LEU A 12 13.97 -3.64 5.33
CA LEU A 12 14.25 -4.91 6.00
C LEU A 12 13.65 -4.93 7.41
N ASP A 13 13.85 -3.85 8.16
CA ASP A 13 13.27 -3.74 9.50
C ASP A 13 11.77 -3.75 9.47
N TYR A 14 11.17 -3.07 8.48
CA TYR A 14 9.73 -3.07 8.30
C TYR A 14 9.20 -4.48 8.03
N VAL A 15 9.81 -5.21 7.10
CA VAL A 15 9.40 -6.57 6.77
C VAL A 15 9.53 -7.49 7.98
N ASN A 16 10.64 -7.40 8.70
CA ASN A 16 10.86 -8.21 9.89
C ASN A 16 9.83 -7.90 10.98
N THR A 17 9.52 -6.63 11.18
CA THR A 17 8.55 -6.20 12.18
C THR A 17 7.15 -6.73 11.85
N THR A 18 6.71 -6.60 10.60
CA THR A 18 5.39 -7.08 10.20
C THR A 18 5.27 -8.59 10.27
N ASN A 19 6.36 -9.33 10.02
CA ASN A 19 6.36 -10.78 10.12
C ASN A 19 6.28 -11.28 11.56
N GLN A 20 6.69 -10.46 12.52
CA GLN A 20 6.67 -10.81 13.94
C GLN A 20 5.37 -10.41 14.63
N ASP A 21 4.64 -9.51 14.02
CA ASP A 21 3.39 -9.00 14.58
C ASP A 21 2.25 -9.94 14.18
N ASP A 22 1.48 -10.39 15.17
CA ASP A 22 0.29 -11.18 14.94
C ASP A 22 -0.84 -10.36 14.33
N GLY A 23 -0.76 -9.02 14.42
CA GLY A 23 -1.75 -8.11 13.91
C GLY A 23 -1.46 -7.65 12.50
N CYS A 24 -2.52 -7.34 11.76
CA CYS A 24 -2.44 -6.71 10.45
C CYS A 24 -2.51 -5.19 10.63
N PHE A 25 -1.45 -4.46 10.28
CA PHE A 25 -1.47 -3.01 10.47
C PHE A 25 -2.56 -2.33 9.64
N LEU A 26 -2.89 -2.88 8.46
CA LEU A 26 -3.96 -2.31 7.64
C LEU A 26 -5.33 -2.47 8.30
N CYS A 27 -5.61 -3.64 8.87
CA CYS A 27 -6.84 -3.84 9.65
C CYS A 27 -6.87 -2.95 10.89
N HIS A 28 -5.72 -2.82 11.55
CA HIS A 28 -5.60 -1.95 12.72
C HIS A 28 -5.92 -0.49 12.36
N TYR A 29 -5.34 0.02 11.28
CA TYR A 29 -5.58 1.40 10.84
C TYR A 29 -7.01 1.59 10.33
N ARG A 30 -7.56 0.57 9.67
CA ARG A 30 -8.96 0.59 9.24
C ARG A 30 -9.91 0.78 10.40
N ASP A 31 -9.66 0.06 11.50
CA ASP A 31 -10.54 0.02 12.67
C ASP A 31 -10.26 1.15 13.67
N ALA A 32 -9.13 1.84 13.52
CA ALA A 32 -8.77 2.93 14.43
C ALA A 32 -9.65 4.16 14.20
N ASP A 33 -9.70 5.00 15.22
CA ASP A 33 -10.39 6.29 15.14
C ASP A 33 -9.76 7.12 14.01
N PRO A 34 -10.57 7.69 13.10
CA PRO A 34 -10.04 8.58 12.05
C PRO A 34 -9.21 9.75 12.57
N ALA A 35 -9.38 10.14 13.82
CA ALA A 35 -8.51 11.14 14.45
C ALA A 35 -7.04 10.72 14.47
N CYS A 36 -6.76 9.41 14.37
CA CYS A 36 -5.40 8.87 14.33
C CYS A 36 -4.83 8.79 12.91
N ASP A 37 -5.59 9.16 11.89
CA ASP A 37 -5.16 9.00 10.49
C ASP A 37 -3.84 9.70 10.19
N SER A 38 -3.63 10.87 10.77
CA SER A 38 -2.39 11.61 10.58
C SER A 38 -1.17 10.82 11.08
N GLU A 39 -1.28 10.20 12.25
CA GLU A 39 -0.22 9.37 12.81
C GLU A 39 0.03 8.11 11.99
N HIS A 40 -1.03 7.53 11.45
CA HIS A 40 -0.99 6.32 10.66
C HIS A 40 -0.67 6.58 9.19
N LEU A 41 -0.53 7.85 8.80
CA LEU A 41 -0.27 8.27 7.42
C LEU A 41 -1.42 7.89 6.47
N VAL A 42 -2.62 7.70 7.01
CA VAL A 42 -3.81 7.44 6.20
C VAL A 42 -4.26 8.76 5.60
N ILE A 43 -4.33 8.79 4.27
CA ILE A 43 -4.66 10.03 3.55
C ILE A 43 -6.10 10.07 3.08
N GLN A 44 -6.73 8.92 2.92
CA GLN A 44 -8.13 8.87 2.51
C GLN A 44 -8.73 7.51 2.81
N ARG A 45 -10.02 7.49 3.13
CA ARG A 45 -10.80 6.27 3.33
C ARG A 45 -11.95 6.26 2.35
N GLY A 46 -12.19 5.11 1.74
CA GLY A 46 -13.33 4.89 0.87
C GLY A 46 -14.25 3.82 1.43
N PRO A 47 -15.37 3.53 0.74
CA PRO A 47 -16.28 2.48 1.20
C PRO A 47 -15.66 1.08 1.17
N HIS A 48 -14.71 0.82 0.28
CA HIS A 48 -14.10 -0.50 0.11
C HIS A 48 -12.58 -0.51 0.26
N THR A 49 -11.95 0.65 0.36
CA THR A 49 -10.49 0.74 0.39
C THR A 49 -10.00 1.74 1.43
N ILE A 50 -8.71 1.63 1.73
CA ILE A 50 -7.99 2.60 2.53
C ILE A 50 -6.74 2.99 1.76
N ARG A 51 -6.41 4.27 1.75
CA ARG A 51 -5.24 4.82 1.05
C ARG A 51 -4.34 5.50 2.06
N LEU A 52 -3.06 5.15 2.01
CA LEU A 52 -2.10 5.65 2.99
C LEU A 52 -0.71 5.78 2.37
N LEU A 53 0.10 6.64 2.98
CA LEU A 53 1.52 6.72 2.63
C LEU A 53 2.26 5.56 3.30
N ASN A 54 3.26 5.04 2.61
CA ASN A 54 4.09 4.00 3.19
C ASN A 54 5.03 4.63 4.22
N ARG A 55 5.04 4.10 5.44
CA ARG A 55 5.93 4.56 6.51
C ARG A 55 7.40 4.29 6.18
N PHE A 56 7.66 3.25 5.39
CA PHE A 56 9.01 2.85 4.98
C PHE A 56 9.10 2.93 3.44
N PRO A 57 9.12 4.16 2.88
CA PRO A 57 8.96 4.33 1.44
C PRO A 57 10.22 3.96 0.65
N TYR A 58 10.03 3.53 -0.59
CA TYR A 58 11.13 3.45 -1.53
C TYR A 58 11.51 4.84 -2.04
N ASN A 59 10.52 5.69 -2.30
CA ASN A 59 10.70 7.08 -2.71
C ASN A 59 9.63 7.96 -2.08
N ASN A 60 9.82 9.26 -2.10
CA ASN A 60 8.81 10.22 -1.64
C ASN A 60 7.50 10.01 -2.40
N GLY A 61 6.40 10.02 -1.67
CA GLY A 61 5.10 9.81 -2.27
C GLY A 61 4.72 8.35 -2.50
N HIS A 62 5.49 7.39 -1.94
CA HIS A 62 5.17 5.97 -2.01
C HIS A 62 3.84 5.72 -1.31
N LEU A 63 2.83 5.38 -2.10
CA LEU A 63 1.46 5.24 -1.66
C LEU A 63 1.03 3.79 -1.64
N LEU A 64 0.19 3.45 -0.68
CA LEU A 64 -0.44 2.13 -0.59
C LEU A 64 -1.95 2.29 -0.78
N ILE A 65 -2.53 1.38 -1.54
CA ILE A 65 -3.98 1.28 -1.70
C ILE A 65 -4.36 -0.16 -1.38
N ALA A 66 -5.21 -0.34 -0.39
CA ALA A 66 -5.59 -1.66 0.08
C ALA A 66 -7.10 -1.80 0.20
N PRO A 67 -7.66 -2.99 -0.05
CA PRO A 67 -9.05 -3.24 0.31
C PRO A 67 -9.20 -3.17 1.83
N ARG A 68 -10.38 -2.75 2.29
CA ARG A 68 -10.67 -2.72 3.73
C ARG A 68 -10.75 -4.13 4.30
N ASP A 69 -11.29 -5.06 3.54
CA ASP A 69 -11.41 -6.45 3.97
C ASP A 69 -10.05 -7.13 3.93
N HIS A 70 -9.79 -7.92 4.97
CA HIS A 70 -8.54 -8.66 5.09
C HIS A 70 -8.52 -9.81 4.07
N ALA A 71 -7.70 -9.69 3.05
CA ALA A 71 -7.55 -10.68 2.00
C ALA A 71 -6.08 -10.78 1.58
N ALA A 72 -5.59 -12.00 1.49
CA ALA A 72 -4.19 -12.25 1.13
C ALA A 72 -4.00 -12.35 -0.38
N ASP A 73 -4.98 -12.90 -1.09
CA ASP A 73 -4.85 -13.21 -2.50
C ASP A 73 -5.86 -12.43 -3.33
N LEU A 74 -5.47 -12.16 -4.57
CA LEU A 74 -6.26 -11.32 -5.47
C LEU A 74 -7.64 -11.92 -5.76
N ASP A 75 -7.73 -13.25 -5.84
CA ASP A 75 -8.99 -13.94 -6.09
C ASP A 75 -9.95 -13.89 -4.91
N GLU A 76 -9.49 -13.44 -3.74
CA GLU A 76 -10.32 -13.27 -2.55
C GLU A 76 -10.95 -11.89 -2.44
N VAL A 77 -10.49 -10.92 -3.26
CA VAL A 77 -10.96 -9.54 -3.21
C VAL A 77 -12.29 -9.43 -3.95
N SER A 78 -13.27 -8.74 -3.35
CA SER A 78 -14.56 -8.51 -4.03
C SER A 78 -14.37 -7.65 -5.28
N GLY A 79 -15.26 -7.83 -6.27
CA GLY A 79 -15.23 -7.03 -7.49
C GLY A 79 -15.36 -5.54 -7.22
N GLU A 80 -16.17 -5.16 -6.22
CA GLU A 80 -16.36 -3.77 -5.84
C GLU A 80 -15.10 -3.17 -5.26
N ALA A 81 -14.43 -3.89 -4.37
CA ALA A 81 -13.17 -3.45 -3.78
C ALA A 81 -12.06 -3.36 -4.84
N LEU A 82 -12.00 -4.35 -5.74
CA LEU A 82 -11.02 -4.33 -6.82
C LEU A 82 -11.22 -3.14 -7.73
N ALA A 83 -12.45 -2.86 -8.12
CA ALA A 83 -12.78 -1.70 -8.97
C ALA A 83 -12.38 -0.39 -8.29
N GLU A 84 -12.63 -0.28 -6.99
CA GLU A 84 -12.22 0.92 -6.23
C GLU A 84 -10.70 1.03 -6.16
N CYS A 85 -9.98 -0.07 -5.92
CA CYS A 85 -8.51 -0.05 -5.91
C CYS A 85 -7.96 0.47 -7.24
N VAL A 86 -8.44 -0.07 -8.36
CA VAL A 86 -7.96 0.33 -9.68
C VAL A 86 -8.29 1.79 -9.97
N GLY A 87 -9.50 2.22 -9.63
CA GLY A 87 -9.90 3.62 -9.79
C GLY A 87 -9.02 4.57 -8.98
N GLU A 88 -8.65 4.16 -7.77
CA GLU A 88 -7.78 4.97 -6.92
C GLU A 88 -6.33 4.98 -7.41
N LEU A 89 -5.85 3.88 -8.00
CA LEU A 89 -4.54 3.89 -8.67
C LEU A 89 -4.51 4.95 -9.76
N GLN A 90 -5.54 5.02 -10.57
CA GLN A 90 -5.66 6.01 -11.65
C GLN A 90 -5.70 7.44 -11.08
N ALA A 91 -6.54 7.66 -10.07
CA ALA A 91 -6.71 8.99 -9.47
C ALA A 91 -5.43 9.50 -8.83
N TRP A 92 -4.75 8.65 -8.06
CA TRP A 92 -3.55 9.06 -7.32
C TRP A 92 -2.32 9.22 -8.20
N THR A 93 -2.19 8.45 -9.29
CA THR A 93 -1.12 8.72 -10.26
C THR A 93 -1.29 10.11 -10.87
N GLY A 94 -2.51 10.50 -11.19
CA GLY A 94 -2.79 11.85 -11.69
C GLY A 94 -2.44 12.94 -10.69
N ARG A 95 -2.83 12.76 -9.44
CA ARG A 95 -2.53 13.72 -8.35
C ARG A 95 -1.04 13.84 -8.09
N LEU A 96 -0.32 12.71 -8.10
CA LEU A 96 1.12 12.72 -7.89
C LEU A 96 1.87 13.39 -9.05
N LYS A 97 1.39 13.22 -10.28
CA LYS A 97 1.96 13.94 -11.43
C LYS A 97 1.88 15.45 -11.23
N GLU A 98 0.76 15.95 -10.77
CA GLU A 98 0.55 17.37 -10.55
C GLU A 98 1.32 17.92 -9.36
N THR A 99 1.50 17.10 -8.33
CA THR A 99 2.07 17.54 -7.05
C THR A 99 3.59 17.48 -7.02
N ILE A 100 4.19 16.38 -7.51
CA ILE A 100 5.63 16.17 -7.41
C ILE A 100 6.32 15.94 -8.75
N SER A 101 5.56 15.88 -9.84
CA SER A 101 6.09 15.76 -11.21
C SER A 101 7.16 14.67 -11.37
N PRO A 102 6.87 13.43 -11.03
CA PRO A 102 7.86 12.36 -11.17
C PRO A 102 8.10 12.03 -12.63
N ASP A 103 9.26 11.43 -12.92
CA ASP A 103 9.60 10.97 -14.27
C ASP A 103 8.84 9.72 -14.67
N GLY A 104 8.36 8.95 -13.70
CA GLY A 104 7.59 7.73 -13.95
C GLY A 104 7.07 7.14 -12.66
N PHE A 105 6.40 6.00 -12.78
CA PHE A 105 5.86 5.27 -11.65
C PHE A 105 6.13 3.78 -11.79
N ASN A 106 6.37 3.13 -10.65
CA ASN A 106 6.22 1.69 -10.55
C ASN A 106 4.94 1.42 -9.78
N ILE A 107 4.03 0.68 -10.39
CA ILE A 107 2.75 0.32 -9.79
C ILE A 107 2.67 -1.19 -9.77
N GLY A 108 2.32 -1.76 -8.64
CA GLY A 108 2.27 -3.21 -8.56
C GLY A 108 1.65 -3.72 -7.28
N LEU A 109 1.57 -5.04 -7.24
CA LEU A 109 0.97 -5.82 -6.17
C LEU A 109 1.86 -7.03 -5.93
N ASN A 110 2.27 -7.22 -4.68
CA ASN A 110 3.04 -8.39 -4.29
C ASN A 110 2.12 -9.37 -3.57
N LEU A 111 1.99 -10.57 -4.10
CA LEU A 111 1.17 -11.63 -3.51
C LEU A 111 2.09 -12.69 -2.93
N GLY A 112 1.97 -12.90 -1.62
CA GLY A 112 2.78 -13.89 -0.91
C GLY A 112 4.18 -13.40 -0.59
N ARG A 113 4.79 -14.03 0.40
CA ARG A 113 6.12 -13.66 0.88
C ARG A 113 7.19 -13.88 -0.19
N ALA A 114 7.06 -14.94 -0.98
CA ALA A 114 8.01 -15.26 -2.04
C ALA A 114 8.06 -14.19 -3.13
N ALA A 115 6.98 -13.44 -3.30
CA ALA A 115 6.91 -12.33 -4.26
C ALA A 115 7.33 -10.99 -3.65
N GLY A 116 7.72 -10.98 -2.37
CA GLY A 116 8.20 -9.78 -1.70
C GLY A 116 7.17 -9.04 -0.88
N ALA A 117 6.01 -9.66 -0.59
CA ALA A 117 5.00 -9.02 0.24
C ALA A 117 5.51 -8.84 1.67
N GLY A 118 5.55 -7.60 2.15
CA GLY A 118 5.91 -7.30 3.53
C GLY A 118 4.82 -7.63 4.53
N LEU A 119 3.57 -7.68 4.06
CA LEU A 119 2.41 -8.09 4.83
C LEU A 119 1.61 -9.09 3.98
N PRO A 120 2.02 -10.35 3.96
CA PRO A 120 1.43 -11.33 3.04
C PRO A 120 -0.04 -11.66 3.32
N GLY A 121 -0.53 -11.40 4.53
CA GLY A 121 -1.91 -11.70 4.90
C GLY A 121 -2.94 -10.65 4.46
N HIS A 122 -2.52 -9.48 3.99
CA HIS A 122 -3.42 -8.42 3.56
C HIS A 122 -2.81 -7.72 2.36
N LEU A 123 -3.30 -8.02 1.18
CA LEU A 123 -2.73 -7.47 -0.04
C LEU A 123 -2.92 -5.95 -0.11
N HIS A 124 -1.99 -5.30 -0.79
CA HIS A 124 -2.04 -3.86 -1.00
C HIS A 124 -1.24 -3.50 -2.24
N TRP A 125 -1.78 -2.57 -3.00
CA TRP A 125 -1.14 -2.03 -4.19
C TRP A 125 -0.13 -0.98 -3.79
N HIS A 126 0.95 -0.89 -4.55
CA HIS A 126 1.97 0.15 -4.39
C HIS A 126 1.94 1.11 -5.57
N ILE A 127 2.08 2.40 -5.29
CA ILE A 127 2.41 3.42 -6.28
C ILE A 127 3.73 4.03 -5.82
N VAL A 128 4.78 3.81 -6.59
CA VAL A 128 6.12 4.32 -6.26
C VAL A 128 6.53 5.33 -7.33
N PRO A 129 6.50 6.64 -7.04
CA PRO A 129 6.99 7.65 -7.97
C PRO A 129 8.50 7.52 -8.17
N ARG A 130 8.95 7.72 -9.39
CA ARG A 130 10.37 7.56 -9.75
C ARG A 130 10.94 8.83 -10.33
#